data_0b0a7387967a98471d9ad55108b30ce5
#
_entry.id   0b0a7387967a98471d9ad55108b30ce5
#
_cell.length_a   1.000
_cell.length_b   1.000
_cell.length_c   1.000
_cell.angle_alpha   90.00
_cell.angle_beta   90.00
_cell.angle_gamma   90.00
#
_symmetry.space_group_name_H-M   'P 1'
#
loop_
_entity.id
_entity.type
_entity.pdbx_description
1 polymer ?
#
loop_
_entity_poly.entity_id
_entity_poly.type
_entity_poly.pdbx_seq_one_letter_code
_entity_poly.pdbx_strand_id
1 'polypeptide(L)'
;MEQELQKESKCSFYALEQLRQTAEAILRGSQRLLKCRAGVEKYRTAQPQRAYAYYLELQKTRDALLAALGDAQRNLLELEESALAGKAGQLQTGLRRFDLMSRAYKPVYEVLTGFAKALPQTDTVNAAVIGRLMNHVRMGYYPTDPENISHILRGIAFPEGVTTNLLDPCCGCGKALRQLANGNNCYTYGMELDEHRAEEAQTRLHRVGFGSFFHSQVSREAFHVLFLNPPYLSVLTEGGSRVRSEKQFLVQSIRTLMLGGLLIYIVPYYRLTPDICNILAENFSDLSVWKFTDGEFARFHQAVVLGLRRKPAEDDEMAERLGAQTLVPEKIPCVTELEENRYVLPAVTKNVEVFRGERFNEKELERQLTRSGSLTRLLSEKSALDSAEKRPLLPLSIGQIGLIGGSGMINGLIECDTPHIIKGRIVKVKNTEREEQFDQRGNHTGAEVHEVISNKMIFNVLRPNGFLALS
;
A
#
# COMPACT_ATOMS: atom_id res chain seq x y z
N MET A 1 -19.08 25.06 -5.19
CA MET A 1 -18.24 25.62 -6.29
C MET A 1 -16.77 25.36 -6.07
N GLU A 2 -16.08 25.85 -5.00
CA GLU A 2 -14.67 25.50 -4.73
C GLU A 2 -14.43 24.01 -4.46
N GLN A 3 -15.33 23.33 -3.79
CA GLN A 3 -15.25 21.88 -3.55
C GLN A 3 -15.50 21.06 -4.82
N GLU A 4 -16.34 21.52 -5.71
CA GLU A 4 -16.60 20.88 -7.02
C GLU A 4 -15.41 21.05 -7.96
N LEU A 5 -14.83 22.24 -8.05
CA LEU A 5 -13.61 22.51 -8.82
C LEU A 5 -12.40 21.73 -8.33
N GLN A 6 -12.27 21.50 -7.01
CA GLN A 6 -11.25 20.60 -6.45
C GLN A 6 -11.52 19.12 -6.74
N LYS A 7 -12.77 18.74 -6.86
CA LYS A 7 -13.21 17.37 -7.15
C LYS A 7 -12.94 16.99 -8.62
N GLU A 8 -13.25 17.89 -9.54
CA GLU A 8 -13.00 17.75 -10.97
C GLU A 8 -11.51 17.75 -11.31
N SER A 9 -10.71 18.61 -10.66
CA SER A 9 -9.27 18.67 -10.91
C SER A 9 -8.53 17.39 -10.46
N LYS A 10 -9.02 16.68 -9.44
CA LYS A 10 -8.40 15.45 -8.93
C LYS A 10 -8.65 14.24 -9.83
N CYS A 11 -9.85 14.08 -10.36
CA CYS A 11 -10.19 13.00 -11.29
C CYS A 11 -9.42 13.14 -12.61
N SER A 12 -9.41 14.35 -13.13
CA SER A 12 -8.70 14.72 -14.35
C SER A 12 -7.19 14.46 -14.28
N PHE A 13 -6.57 14.73 -13.13
CA PHE A 13 -5.12 14.51 -12.97
C PHE A 13 -4.73 13.03 -12.89
N TYR A 14 -5.53 12.19 -12.22
CA TYR A 14 -5.28 10.75 -12.18
C TYR A 14 -5.41 10.11 -13.56
N ALA A 15 -6.44 10.48 -14.29
CA ALA A 15 -6.63 10.03 -15.66
C ALA A 15 -5.43 10.42 -16.55
N LEU A 16 -4.88 11.65 -16.37
CA LEU A 16 -3.69 12.11 -17.07
C LEU A 16 -2.43 11.28 -16.72
N GLU A 17 -2.20 10.96 -15.45
CA GLU A 17 -1.04 10.13 -15.06
C GLU A 17 -1.20 8.68 -15.57
N GLN A 18 -2.42 8.13 -15.53
CA GLN A 18 -2.70 6.83 -16.13
C GLN A 18 -2.50 6.86 -17.66
N LEU A 19 -2.87 7.95 -18.32
CA LEU A 19 -2.61 8.12 -19.74
C LEU A 19 -1.11 8.19 -20.07
N ARG A 20 -0.30 8.83 -19.23
CA ARG A 20 1.15 8.84 -19.38
C ARG A 20 1.73 7.42 -19.31
N GLN A 21 1.35 6.65 -18.29
CA GLN A 21 1.78 5.25 -18.15
C GLN A 21 1.29 4.38 -19.32
N THR A 22 0.09 4.64 -19.77
CA THR A 22 -0.53 3.96 -20.93
C THR A 22 0.20 4.33 -22.22
N ALA A 23 0.57 5.60 -22.41
CA ALA A 23 1.38 6.06 -23.54
C ALA A 23 2.73 5.34 -23.61
N GLU A 24 3.43 5.24 -22.47
CA GLU A 24 4.69 4.50 -22.36
C GLU A 24 4.50 3.00 -22.67
N ALA A 25 3.40 2.40 -22.18
CA ALA A 25 3.08 1.01 -22.45
C ALA A 25 2.81 0.76 -23.95
N ILE A 26 2.08 1.66 -24.61
CA ILE A 26 1.82 1.59 -26.05
C ILE A 26 3.12 1.76 -26.83
N LEU A 27 3.98 2.71 -26.48
CA LEU A 27 5.28 2.91 -27.15
C LEU A 27 6.18 1.69 -27.02
N ARG A 28 6.33 1.14 -25.80
CA ARG A 28 7.13 -0.08 -25.55
C ARG A 28 6.55 -1.30 -26.27
N GLY A 29 5.23 -1.47 -26.22
CA GLY A 29 4.52 -2.55 -26.90
C GLY A 29 4.68 -2.44 -28.41
N SER A 30 4.59 -1.26 -28.98
CA SER A 30 4.76 -1.01 -30.43
C SER A 30 6.19 -1.36 -30.90
N GLN A 31 7.22 -0.96 -30.15
CA GLN A 31 8.61 -1.33 -30.44
C GLN A 31 8.83 -2.85 -30.36
N ARG A 32 8.23 -3.50 -29.35
CA ARG A 32 8.30 -4.95 -29.18
C ARG A 32 7.60 -5.71 -30.30
N LEU A 33 6.43 -5.19 -30.75
CA LEU A 33 5.72 -5.73 -31.91
C LEU A 33 6.61 -5.70 -33.16
N LEU A 34 7.26 -4.58 -33.45
CA LEU A 34 8.18 -4.43 -34.57
C LEU A 34 9.35 -5.44 -34.48
N LYS A 35 9.97 -5.54 -33.31
CA LYS A 35 11.11 -6.45 -33.03
C LYS A 35 10.70 -7.92 -33.17
N CYS A 36 9.57 -8.30 -32.60
CA CYS A 36 9.10 -9.68 -32.68
C CYS A 36 8.72 -10.07 -34.11
N ARG A 37 8.05 -9.18 -34.83
CA ARG A 37 7.69 -9.44 -36.23
C ARG A 37 8.94 -9.60 -37.12
N ALA A 38 9.95 -8.74 -36.93
CA ALA A 38 11.22 -8.87 -37.63
C ALA A 38 11.94 -10.19 -37.23
N GLY A 39 11.85 -10.61 -35.96
CA GLY A 39 12.39 -11.89 -35.52
C GLY A 39 11.73 -13.09 -36.16
N VAL A 40 10.39 -13.10 -36.28
CA VAL A 40 9.68 -14.16 -37.01
C VAL A 40 10.18 -14.25 -38.45
N GLU A 41 10.29 -13.13 -39.13
CA GLU A 41 10.69 -13.09 -40.56
C GLU A 41 12.13 -13.56 -40.74
N LYS A 42 13.04 -13.13 -39.87
CA LYS A 42 14.46 -13.51 -39.89
C LYS A 42 14.69 -15.02 -39.74
N TYR A 43 13.94 -15.66 -38.82
CA TYR A 43 14.19 -17.06 -38.47
C TYR A 43 13.22 -18.05 -39.11
N ARG A 44 12.25 -17.60 -39.89
CA ARG A 44 11.18 -18.41 -40.46
C ARG A 44 11.66 -19.66 -41.21
N THR A 45 12.74 -19.55 -41.97
CA THR A 45 13.27 -20.64 -42.81
C THR A 45 14.40 -21.41 -42.15
N ALA A 46 15.32 -20.68 -41.46
CA ALA A 46 16.52 -21.29 -40.92
C ALA A 46 16.34 -21.93 -39.52
N GLN A 47 15.44 -21.38 -38.68
CA GLN A 47 15.21 -21.81 -37.30
C GLN A 47 13.72 -21.72 -36.93
N PRO A 48 12.86 -22.65 -37.41
CA PRO A 48 11.41 -22.56 -37.24
C PRO A 48 10.95 -22.47 -35.76
N GLN A 49 11.59 -23.23 -34.89
CA GLN A 49 11.27 -23.19 -33.42
C GLN A 49 11.51 -21.81 -32.84
N ARG A 50 12.58 -21.14 -33.24
CA ARG A 50 12.89 -19.78 -32.78
C ARG A 50 11.92 -18.76 -33.37
N ALA A 51 11.53 -18.91 -34.63
CA ALA A 51 10.50 -18.10 -35.24
C ALA A 51 9.16 -18.24 -34.50
N TYR A 52 8.80 -19.45 -34.13
CA TYR A 52 7.60 -19.71 -33.33
C TYR A 52 7.62 -19.04 -31.93
N ALA A 53 8.75 -19.05 -31.27
CA ALA A 53 8.92 -18.32 -30.00
C ALA A 53 8.66 -16.81 -30.16
N TYR A 54 9.20 -16.21 -31.24
CA TYR A 54 8.91 -14.81 -31.57
C TYR A 54 7.43 -14.57 -31.93
N TYR A 55 6.77 -15.53 -32.55
CA TYR A 55 5.35 -15.45 -32.86
C TYR A 55 4.48 -15.48 -31.59
N LEU A 56 4.77 -16.34 -30.65
CA LEU A 56 4.08 -16.37 -29.34
C LEU A 56 4.26 -15.05 -28.58
N GLU A 57 5.47 -14.49 -28.62
CA GLU A 57 5.75 -13.20 -27.99
C GLU A 57 5.03 -12.05 -28.71
N LEU A 58 4.85 -12.14 -30.01
CA LEU A 58 4.07 -11.20 -30.82
C LEU A 58 2.59 -11.22 -30.42
N GLN A 59 2.01 -12.40 -30.16
CA GLN A 59 0.64 -12.54 -29.67
C GLN A 59 0.48 -11.89 -28.29
N LYS A 60 1.37 -12.20 -27.33
CA LYS A 60 1.36 -11.57 -26.01
C LYS A 60 1.49 -10.04 -26.07
N THR A 61 2.33 -9.55 -26.98
CA THR A 61 2.52 -8.11 -27.19
C THR A 61 1.25 -7.46 -27.73
N ARG A 62 0.55 -8.10 -28.67
CA ARG A 62 -0.76 -7.62 -29.15
C ARG A 62 -1.77 -7.54 -28.03
N ASP A 63 -1.88 -8.58 -27.20
CA ASP A 63 -2.86 -8.62 -26.12
C ASP A 63 -2.57 -7.53 -25.05
N ALA A 64 -1.30 -7.27 -24.75
CA ALA A 64 -0.89 -6.15 -23.91
C ALA A 64 -1.23 -4.78 -24.52
N LEU A 65 -1.07 -4.61 -25.83
CA LEU A 65 -1.45 -3.38 -26.54
C LEU A 65 -2.96 -3.18 -26.58
N LEU A 66 -3.74 -4.26 -26.73
CA LEU A 66 -5.21 -4.20 -26.66
C LEU A 66 -5.70 -3.75 -25.29
N ALA A 67 -5.06 -4.25 -24.23
CA ALA A 67 -5.36 -3.81 -22.85
C ALA A 67 -5.01 -2.33 -22.66
N ALA A 68 -3.82 -1.90 -23.09
CA ALA A 68 -3.38 -0.51 -22.97
C ALA A 68 -4.28 0.46 -23.76
N LEU A 69 -4.75 0.09 -24.95
CA LEU A 69 -5.69 0.91 -25.72
C LEU A 69 -7.06 1.01 -25.04
N GLY A 70 -7.52 -0.06 -24.39
CA GLY A 70 -8.74 -0.04 -23.59
C GLY A 70 -8.62 0.87 -22.36
N ASP A 71 -7.45 0.84 -21.69
CA ASP A 71 -7.15 1.74 -20.58
C ASP A 71 -7.10 3.20 -21.04
N ALA A 72 -6.46 3.46 -22.19
CA ALA A 72 -6.43 4.79 -22.80
C ALA A 72 -7.85 5.30 -23.09
N GLN A 73 -8.70 4.47 -23.68
CA GLN A 73 -10.09 4.84 -24.01
C GLN A 73 -10.87 5.25 -22.75
N ARG A 74 -10.77 4.47 -21.67
CA ARG A 74 -11.47 4.77 -20.40
C ARG A 74 -11.00 6.09 -19.80
N ASN A 75 -9.68 6.28 -19.67
CA ASN A 75 -9.13 7.48 -19.08
C ASN A 75 -9.39 8.74 -19.93
N LEU A 76 -9.45 8.61 -21.26
CA LEU A 76 -9.82 9.72 -22.13
C LEU A 76 -11.30 10.10 -22.03
N LEU A 77 -12.19 9.13 -21.82
CA LEU A 77 -13.60 9.42 -21.54
C LEU A 77 -13.77 10.15 -20.21
N GLU A 78 -13.00 9.80 -19.19
CA GLU A 78 -12.98 10.51 -17.90
C GLU A 78 -12.48 11.96 -18.04
N LEU A 79 -11.64 12.24 -19.02
CA LEU A 79 -11.14 13.58 -19.34
C LEU A 79 -12.01 14.35 -20.34
N GLU A 80 -13.17 13.80 -20.71
CA GLU A 80 -14.07 14.35 -21.74
C GLU A 80 -13.43 14.48 -23.14
N GLU A 81 -12.29 13.82 -23.36
CA GLU A 81 -11.56 13.78 -24.63
C GLU A 81 -12.18 12.75 -25.59
N SER A 82 -13.47 12.94 -25.94
CA SER A 82 -14.27 11.98 -26.71
C SER A 82 -13.67 11.62 -28.06
N ALA A 83 -13.02 12.56 -28.75
CA ALA A 83 -12.38 12.34 -30.05
C ALA A 83 -11.20 11.36 -29.95
N LEU A 84 -10.32 11.54 -28.95
CA LEU A 84 -9.19 10.65 -28.71
C LEU A 84 -9.66 9.29 -28.16
N ALA A 85 -10.69 9.27 -27.31
CA ALA A 85 -11.30 8.03 -26.82
C ALA A 85 -11.90 7.21 -27.96
N GLY A 86 -12.61 7.85 -28.89
CA GLY A 86 -13.12 7.20 -30.12
C GLY A 86 -11.97 6.62 -30.98
N LYS A 87 -10.88 7.34 -31.11
CA LYS A 87 -9.68 6.88 -31.83
C LYS A 87 -9.02 5.69 -31.15
N ALA A 88 -8.92 5.68 -29.82
CA ALA A 88 -8.43 4.54 -29.04
C ALA A 88 -9.27 3.27 -29.29
N GLY A 89 -10.59 3.37 -29.26
CA GLY A 89 -11.50 2.27 -29.56
C GLY A 89 -11.39 1.74 -30.99
N GLN A 90 -11.24 2.65 -31.96
CA GLN A 90 -10.98 2.26 -33.38
C GLN A 90 -9.67 1.51 -33.52
N LEU A 91 -8.58 2.00 -32.87
CA LEU A 91 -7.28 1.33 -32.89
C LEU A 91 -7.33 -0.04 -32.21
N GLN A 92 -8.04 -0.16 -31.08
CA GLN A 92 -8.25 -1.43 -30.39
C GLN A 92 -8.98 -2.42 -31.29
N THR A 93 -10.05 -2.01 -31.94
CA THR A 93 -10.81 -2.85 -32.87
C THR A 93 -9.99 -3.23 -34.09
N GLY A 94 -9.25 -2.28 -34.66
CA GLY A 94 -8.34 -2.51 -35.80
C GLY A 94 -7.24 -3.51 -35.43
N LEU A 95 -6.57 -3.34 -34.29
CA LEU A 95 -5.49 -4.23 -33.84
C LEU A 95 -6.00 -5.64 -33.51
N ARG A 96 -7.23 -5.79 -33.02
CA ARG A 96 -7.86 -7.09 -32.76
C ARG A 96 -8.07 -7.89 -34.03
N ARG A 97 -8.41 -7.22 -35.13
CA ARG A 97 -8.64 -7.83 -36.46
C ARG A 97 -7.39 -7.92 -37.31
N PHE A 98 -6.29 -7.29 -36.85
CA PHE A 98 -5.06 -7.22 -37.64
C PHE A 98 -4.37 -8.59 -37.69
N ASP A 99 -4.04 -9.01 -38.95
CA ASP A 99 -3.20 -10.19 -39.13
C ASP A 99 -1.74 -9.88 -38.77
N LEU A 100 -1.27 -10.49 -37.69
CA LEU A 100 0.09 -10.32 -37.13
C LEU A 100 1.19 -10.70 -38.12
N MET A 101 0.86 -11.52 -39.15
CA MET A 101 1.80 -11.93 -40.19
C MET A 101 1.75 -11.03 -41.41
N SER A 102 0.85 -10.06 -41.47
CA SER A 102 0.75 -9.08 -42.53
C SER A 102 2.07 -8.32 -42.74
N ARG A 103 2.32 -7.93 -43.99
CA ARG A 103 3.44 -7.03 -44.36
C ARG A 103 3.19 -5.57 -43.91
N ALA A 104 1.95 -5.23 -43.56
CA ALA A 104 1.54 -3.89 -43.13
C ALA A 104 1.83 -3.59 -41.65
N TYR A 105 2.72 -4.33 -40.98
CA TYR A 105 3.04 -4.14 -39.57
C TYR A 105 3.75 -2.80 -39.25
N LYS A 106 4.50 -2.23 -40.22
CA LYS A 106 5.16 -0.92 -40.07
C LYS A 106 4.16 0.23 -39.95
N PRO A 107 3.15 0.36 -40.84
CA PRO A 107 2.06 1.32 -40.66
C PRO A 107 1.34 1.19 -39.34
N VAL A 108 1.09 -0.03 -38.84
CA VAL A 108 0.48 -0.24 -37.51
C VAL A 108 1.36 0.31 -36.39
N TYR A 109 2.66 0.10 -36.47
CA TYR A 109 3.61 0.69 -35.52
C TYR A 109 3.56 2.22 -35.56
N GLU A 110 3.56 2.84 -36.73
CA GLU A 110 3.52 4.30 -36.89
C GLU A 110 2.24 4.91 -36.31
N VAL A 111 1.09 4.28 -36.57
CA VAL A 111 -0.21 4.72 -36.09
C VAL A 111 -0.30 4.60 -34.57
N LEU A 112 0.14 3.48 -33.97
CA LEU A 112 0.15 3.30 -32.52
C LEU A 112 1.10 4.29 -31.83
N THR A 113 2.29 4.51 -32.42
CA THR A 113 3.28 5.46 -31.89
C THR A 113 2.78 6.89 -32.00
N GLY A 114 2.14 7.25 -33.13
CA GLY A 114 1.50 8.55 -33.33
C GLY A 114 0.37 8.80 -32.34
N PHE A 115 -0.46 7.79 -32.09
CA PHE A 115 -1.51 7.88 -31.08
C PHE A 115 -0.95 8.07 -29.66
N ALA A 116 0.05 7.29 -29.27
CA ALA A 116 0.66 7.41 -27.94
C ALA A 116 1.29 8.80 -27.70
N LYS A 117 1.88 9.40 -28.74
CA LYS A 117 2.44 10.78 -28.68
C LYS A 117 1.36 11.87 -28.65
N ALA A 118 0.17 11.58 -29.15
CA ALA A 118 -0.96 12.50 -29.18
C ALA A 118 -1.79 12.46 -27.88
N LEU A 119 -1.50 11.53 -26.98
CA LEU A 119 -2.18 11.49 -25.68
C LEU A 119 -1.82 12.72 -24.86
N PRO A 120 -2.77 13.28 -24.09
CA PRO A 120 -2.52 14.44 -23.23
C PRO A 120 -1.34 14.19 -22.29
N GLN A 121 -0.41 15.16 -22.23
CA GLN A 121 0.76 15.14 -21.35
C GLN A 121 0.71 16.33 -20.39
N THR A 122 1.33 16.15 -19.22
CA THR A 122 1.22 17.09 -18.07
C THR A 122 2.06 18.36 -18.20
N ASP A 123 2.69 18.63 -19.33
CA ASP A 123 3.72 19.67 -19.47
C ASP A 123 3.25 21.14 -19.39
N THR A 124 1.96 21.41 -19.25
CA THR A 124 1.41 22.77 -19.30
C THR A 124 0.90 23.34 -17.96
N VAL A 125 1.03 22.62 -16.85
CA VAL A 125 0.53 23.05 -15.54
C VAL A 125 1.68 23.41 -14.60
N ASN A 126 1.52 24.53 -13.84
CA ASN A 126 2.50 25.10 -12.93
C ASN A 126 3.17 24.04 -12.03
N ALA A 127 4.50 23.90 -12.13
CA ALA A 127 5.32 22.87 -11.48
C ALA A 127 5.12 22.74 -9.95
N ALA A 128 4.77 23.83 -9.25
CA ALA A 128 4.51 23.82 -7.80
C ALA A 128 3.14 23.20 -7.45
N VAL A 129 2.13 23.40 -8.31
CA VAL A 129 0.80 22.77 -8.18
C VAL A 129 0.90 21.30 -8.56
N ILE A 130 1.65 20.99 -9.62
CA ILE A 130 1.94 19.61 -10.05
C ILE A 130 2.70 18.87 -8.96
N GLY A 131 3.71 19.46 -8.32
CA GLY A 131 4.47 18.82 -7.25
C GLY A 131 3.60 18.42 -6.05
N ARG A 132 2.65 19.28 -5.65
CA ARG A 132 1.69 18.97 -4.58
C ARG A 132 0.66 17.91 -5.01
N LEU A 133 0.12 18.04 -6.21
CA LEU A 133 -0.83 17.07 -6.76
C LEU A 133 -0.17 15.70 -7.03
N MET A 134 1.08 15.69 -7.54
CA MET A 134 1.85 14.47 -7.76
C MET A 134 2.20 13.73 -6.46
N ASN A 135 2.49 14.44 -5.37
CA ASN A 135 2.70 13.80 -4.08
C ASN A 135 1.40 13.15 -3.55
N HIS A 136 0.26 13.79 -3.72
CA HIS A 136 -1.04 13.20 -3.38
C HIS A 136 -1.38 11.96 -4.24
N VAL A 137 -1.12 12.03 -5.55
CA VAL A 137 -1.41 10.94 -6.50
C VAL A 137 -0.37 9.83 -6.46
N ARG A 138 0.93 10.15 -6.29
CA ARG A 138 2.00 9.14 -6.15
C ARG A 138 1.79 8.20 -4.97
N MET A 139 1.12 8.67 -3.91
CA MET A 139 0.81 7.85 -2.75
C MET A 139 -0.57 7.19 -2.82
N GLY A 140 -1.29 7.32 -3.95
CA GLY A 140 -2.58 6.65 -4.16
C GLY A 140 -3.66 7.06 -3.17
N TYR A 141 -3.62 8.31 -2.67
CA TYR A 141 -4.59 8.81 -1.70
C TYR A 141 -5.92 9.17 -2.38
N TYR A 142 -6.96 8.45 -2.04
CA TYR A 142 -8.34 8.73 -2.41
C TYR A 142 -9.16 8.97 -1.15
N PRO A 143 -9.58 10.23 -0.87
CA PRO A 143 -10.47 10.47 0.24
C PRO A 143 -11.79 9.72 0.02
N THR A 144 -12.22 8.98 1.02
CA THR A 144 -13.52 8.30 0.99
C THR A 144 -14.63 9.34 1.06
N ASP A 145 -15.65 9.18 0.23
CA ASP A 145 -16.80 10.09 0.21
C ASP A 145 -17.57 10.06 1.53
N PRO A 146 -17.87 11.23 2.13
CA PRO A 146 -18.55 11.31 3.43
C PRO A 146 -19.96 10.73 3.44
N GLU A 147 -20.71 10.81 2.34
CA GLU A 147 -22.07 10.28 2.25
C GLU A 147 -22.04 8.75 2.37
N ASN A 148 -21.16 8.10 1.63
CA ASN A 148 -20.99 6.65 1.69
C ASN A 148 -20.51 6.18 3.07
N ILE A 149 -19.66 6.94 3.76
CA ILE A 149 -19.27 6.64 5.16
C ILE A 149 -20.48 6.70 6.09
N SER A 150 -21.39 7.67 5.91
CA SER A 150 -22.60 7.79 6.73
C SER A 150 -23.54 6.58 6.55
N HIS A 151 -23.65 6.06 5.33
CA HIS A 151 -24.40 4.82 5.08
C HIS A 151 -23.76 3.60 5.73
N ILE A 152 -22.42 3.48 5.67
CA ILE A 152 -21.69 2.41 6.35
C ILE A 152 -21.86 2.51 7.87
N LEU A 153 -21.72 3.70 8.44
CA LEU A 153 -21.88 3.94 9.87
C LEU A 153 -23.25 3.51 10.40
N ARG A 154 -24.32 3.79 9.65
CA ARG A 154 -25.67 3.35 10.00
C ARG A 154 -25.80 1.82 10.13
N GLY A 155 -25.03 1.07 9.34
CA GLY A 155 -25.01 -0.39 9.38
C GLY A 155 -24.26 -1.00 10.57
N ILE A 156 -23.66 -0.17 11.46
CA ILE A 156 -22.83 -0.63 12.57
C ILE A 156 -23.49 -0.37 13.90
N ALA A 157 -23.69 -1.42 14.70
CA ALA A 157 -24.12 -1.32 16.08
C ALA A 157 -22.91 -1.28 17.02
N PHE A 158 -22.66 -0.13 17.65
CA PHE A 158 -21.61 0.03 18.63
C PHE A 158 -22.10 -0.40 20.02
N PRO A 159 -21.30 -1.12 20.82
CA PRO A 159 -21.69 -1.56 22.15
C PRO A 159 -21.76 -0.39 23.12
N GLU A 160 -22.78 -0.39 23.98
CA GLU A 160 -22.92 0.60 25.04
C GLU A 160 -21.90 0.34 26.15
N GLY A 161 -21.38 1.42 26.76
CA GLY A 161 -20.48 1.34 27.92
C GLY A 161 -19.07 0.80 27.65
N VAL A 162 -18.76 0.45 26.40
CA VAL A 162 -17.44 -0.07 25.99
C VAL A 162 -16.77 0.92 25.05
N THR A 163 -15.49 1.18 25.26
CA THR A 163 -14.68 1.95 24.31
C THR A 163 -14.24 1.05 23.17
N THR A 164 -14.64 1.37 21.95
CA THR A 164 -14.28 0.62 20.73
C THR A 164 -13.03 1.20 20.08
N ASN A 165 -12.07 0.36 19.73
CA ASN A 165 -10.85 0.76 19.05
C ASN A 165 -11.04 0.61 17.53
N LEU A 166 -10.83 1.69 16.78
CA LEU A 166 -10.93 1.74 15.33
C LEU A 166 -9.53 1.96 14.75
N LEU A 167 -9.15 1.17 13.73
CA LEU A 167 -7.87 1.26 13.05
C LEU A 167 -8.06 1.58 11.57
N ASP A 168 -7.27 2.54 11.07
CA ASP A 168 -7.06 2.76 9.65
C ASP A 168 -5.55 2.70 9.34
N PRO A 169 -5.06 1.66 8.65
CA PRO A 169 -3.65 1.49 8.31
C PRO A 169 -3.10 2.46 7.25
N CYS A 170 -3.97 3.25 6.63
CA CYS A 170 -3.64 4.21 5.56
C CYS A 170 -4.56 5.44 5.63
N CYS A 171 -4.61 6.06 6.81
CA CYS A 171 -5.68 6.97 7.22
C CYS A 171 -5.74 8.32 6.47
N GLY A 172 -4.76 8.63 5.63
CA GLY A 172 -4.70 9.93 5.01
C GLY A 172 -4.74 11.05 6.03
N CYS A 173 -5.62 12.03 5.82
CA CYS A 173 -5.83 13.12 6.79
C CYS A 173 -6.78 12.77 7.95
N GLY A 174 -7.21 11.52 8.10
CA GLY A 174 -8.01 11.01 9.22
C GLY A 174 -9.51 11.35 9.17
N LYS A 175 -10.01 12.01 8.12
CA LYS A 175 -11.41 12.45 8.03
C LYS A 175 -12.40 11.28 8.06
N ALA A 176 -12.14 10.24 7.27
CA ALA A 176 -13.01 9.08 7.15
C ALA A 176 -13.17 8.34 8.48
N LEU A 177 -12.05 8.03 9.14
CA LEU A 177 -12.07 7.34 10.42
C LEU A 177 -12.68 8.19 11.53
N ARG A 178 -12.45 9.52 11.51
CA ARG A 178 -13.08 10.46 12.45
C ARG A 178 -14.60 10.49 12.28
N GLN A 179 -15.08 10.49 11.04
CA GLN A 179 -16.52 10.46 10.77
C GLN A 179 -17.15 9.13 11.23
N LEU A 180 -16.49 8.00 10.97
CA LEU A 180 -16.95 6.68 11.41
C LEU A 180 -17.05 6.57 12.94
N ALA A 181 -16.19 7.27 13.67
CA ALA A 181 -16.19 7.29 15.13
C ALA A 181 -17.21 8.29 15.72
N ASN A 182 -17.83 9.16 14.91
CA ASN A 182 -18.65 10.26 15.39
C ASN A 182 -19.92 9.77 16.11
N GLY A 183 -20.18 10.34 17.28
CA GLY A 183 -21.34 9.99 18.10
C GLY A 183 -21.17 8.73 18.94
N ASN A 184 -20.04 8.02 18.84
CA ASN A 184 -19.79 6.77 19.55
C ASN A 184 -18.59 6.86 20.48
N ASN A 185 -18.54 6.01 21.51
CA ASN A 185 -17.40 5.90 22.42
C ASN A 185 -16.25 5.16 21.74
N CYS A 186 -15.50 5.86 20.90
CA CYS A 186 -14.45 5.27 20.07
C CYS A 186 -13.07 5.88 20.35
N TYR A 187 -12.06 5.02 20.26
CA TYR A 187 -10.67 5.43 20.21
C TYR A 187 -10.08 5.15 18.85
N THR A 188 -9.61 6.17 18.15
CA THR A 188 -9.19 6.08 16.73
C THR A 188 -7.69 6.06 16.58
N TYR A 189 -7.20 5.14 15.74
CA TYR A 189 -5.80 4.90 15.46
C TYR A 189 -5.58 4.97 13.95
N GLY A 190 -4.67 5.81 13.50
CA GLY A 190 -4.34 5.98 12.09
C GLY A 190 -2.85 5.77 11.81
N MET A 191 -2.51 5.19 10.66
CA MET A 191 -1.16 5.13 10.15
C MET A 191 -1.11 5.85 8.81
N GLU A 192 -0.11 6.73 8.62
CA GLU A 192 0.02 7.47 7.36
C GLU A 192 1.50 7.62 6.97
N LEU A 193 1.76 7.37 5.69
CA LEU A 193 3.10 7.41 5.12
C LEU A 193 3.57 8.85 4.80
N ASP A 194 2.65 9.70 4.40
CA ASP A 194 2.91 11.12 4.08
C ASP A 194 2.90 11.94 5.36
N GLU A 195 3.98 12.67 5.61
CA GLU A 195 4.19 13.43 6.84
C GLU A 195 3.15 14.53 7.02
N HIS A 196 2.83 15.26 5.97
CA HIS A 196 1.86 16.36 6.04
C HIS A 196 0.44 15.87 6.35
N ARG A 197 0.01 14.77 5.70
CA ARG A 197 -1.29 14.15 6.01
C ARG A 197 -1.32 13.54 7.40
N ALA A 198 -0.22 12.96 7.86
CA ALA A 198 -0.13 12.42 9.21
C ALA A 198 -0.23 13.52 10.28
N GLU A 199 0.39 14.69 10.07
CA GLU A 199 0.22 15.86 10.94
C GLU A 199 -1.25 16.33 10.98
N GLU A 200 -1.88 16.40 9.81
CA GLU A 200 -3.29 16.73 9.70
C GLU A 200 -4.18 15.71 10.41
N ALA A 201 -3.89 14.41 10.27
CA ALA A 201 -4.59 13.33 10.95
C ALA A 201 -4.44 13.40 12.47
N GLN A 202 -3.29 13.82 13.02
CA GLN A 202 -3.07 14.01 14.45
C GLN A 202 -4.05 15.01 15.10
N THR A 203 -4.56 15.95 14.34
CA THR A 203 -5.56 16.91 14.84
C THR A 203 -6.95 16.30 14.97
N ARG A 204 -7.20 15.15 14.33
CA ARG A 204 -8.52 14.51 14.21
C ARG A 204 -8.63 13.17 14.92
N LEU A 205 -7.55 12.41 14.95
CA LEU A 205 -7.50 11.06 15.50
C LEU A 205 -6.81 11.06 16.88
N HIS A 206 -7.13 10.07 17.70
CA HIS A 206 -6.54 9.95 19.04
C HIS A 206 -5.05 9.57 19.00
N ARG A 207 -4.66 8.69 18.06
CA ARG A 207 -3.27 8.30 17.85
C ARG A 207 -2.98 8.14 16.37
N VAL A 208 -1.85 8.72 15.93
CA VAL A 208 -1.37 8.60 14.55
C VAL A 208 0.09 8.20 14.57
N GLY A 209 0.41 7.16 13.82
CA GLY A 209 1.78 6.73 13.58
C GLY A 209 2.27 7.23 12.22
N PHE A 210 3.54 7.61 12.16
CA PHE A 210 4.22 8.02 10.93
C PHE A 210 4.91 6.86 10.25
N GLY A 211 4.85 6.82 8.94
CA GLY A 211 5.58 5.88 8.10
C GLY A 211 4.70 4.76 7.56
N SER A 212 5.36 3.75 7.00
CA SER A 212 4.69 2.61 6.40
C SER A 212 4.04 1.72 7.45
N PHE A 213 2.77 1.36 7.25
CA PHE A 213 2.10 0.37 8.09
C PHE A 213 2.84 -0.98 8.11
N PHE A 214 3.48 -1.35 7.01
CA PHE A 214 4.20 -2.62 6.90
C PHE A 214 5.42 -2.72 7.81
N HIS A 215 6.02 -1.58 8.19
CA HIS A 215 7.16 -1.50 9.11
C HIS A 215 6.76 -1.04 10.51
N SER A 216 5.46 -0.88 10.76
CA SER A 216 4.91 -0.45 12.04
C SER A 216 4.77 -1.60 13.05
N GLN A 217 4.62 -1.24 14.31
CA GLN A 217 4.29 -2.17 15.39
C GLN A 217 2.91 -1.84 15.95
N VAL A 218 1.96 -2.74 15.72
CA VAL A 218 0.57 -2.58 16.11
C VAL A 218 0.10 -3.83 16.85
N SER A 219 -0.60 -3.64 17.98
CA SER A 219 -1.17 -4.73 18.78
C SER A 219 -2.07 -5.62 17.92
N ARG A 220 -1.94 -6.95 18.14
CA ARG A 220 -2.78 -7.94 17.47
C ARG A 220 -4.13 -8.08 18.21
N GLU A 221 -5.19 -8.34 17.46
CA GLU A 221 -6.54 -8.62 18.00
C GLU A 221 -7.04 -7.58 19.01
N ALA A 222 -6.67 -6.31 18.80
CA ALA A 222 -6.96 -5.20 19.70
C ALA A 222 -8.01 -4.21 19.16
N PHE A 223 -8.37 -4.33 17.87
CA PHE A 223 -9.28 -3.40 17.21
C PHE A 223 -10.63 -4.03 16.92
N HIS A 224 -11.69 -3.26 17.14
CA HIS A 224 -13.07 -3.66 16.90
C HIS A 224 -13.47 -3.42 15.45
N VAL A 225 -12.89 -2.38 14.83
CA VAL A 225 -13.13 -2.03 13.42
C VAL A 225 -11.78 -1.82 12.73
N LEU A 226 -11.64 -2.44 11.59
CA LEU A 226 -10.57 -2.19 10.63
C LEU A 226 -11.18 -1.49 9.42
N PHE A 227 -10.93 -0.19 9.31
CA PHE A 227 -11.27 0.60 8.14
C PHE A 227 -10.10 0.58 7.17
N LEU A 228 -10.30 0.05 5.98
CA LEU A 228 -9.24 -0.20 5.02
C LEU A 228 -9.63 0.33 3.64
N ASN A 229 -9.16 1.52 3.31
CA ASN A 229 -9.20 2.10 1.96
C ASN A 229 -7.78 2.27 1.43
N PRO A 230 -7.11 1.19 1.01
CA PRO A 230 -5.70 1.20 0.67
C PRO A 230 -5.44 1.92 -0.64
N PRO A 231 -4.22 2.42 -0.88
CA PRO A 231 -3.83 2.97 -2.16
C PRO A 231 -3.89 1.90 -3.26
N TYR A 232 -4.48 2.23 -4.41
CA TYR A 232 -4.66 1.30 -5.55
C TYR A 232 -3.41 1.22 -6.43
N LEU A 233 -2.27 0.90 -5.82
CA LEU A 233 -0.97 0.88 -6.47
C LEU A 233 -0.43 -0.55 -6.60
N SER A 234 0.49 -0.75 -7.55
CA SER A 234 1.30 -1.97 -7.63
C SER A 234 2.69 -1.66 -7.09
N VAL A 235 3.11 -2.37 -6.07
CA VAL A 235 4.43 -2.24 -5.45
C VAL A 235 5.31 -3.39 -5.94
N LEU A 236 6.57 -3.07 -6.28
CA LEU A 236 7.59 -4.09 -6.55
C LEU A 236 8.09 -4.62 -5.21
N THR A 237 8.03 -5.93 -5.01
CA THR A 237 8.68 -6.58 -3.87
C THR A 237 10.18 -6.70 -4.10
N GLU A 238 10.95 -6.86 -3.03
CA GLU A 238 12.40 -7.09 -3.10
C GLU A 238 12.79 -8.25 -4.03
N GLY A 239 11.89 -9.22 -4.23
CA GLY A 239 12.04 -10.32 -5.20
C GLY A 239 11.64 -10.00 -6.64
N GLY A 240 11.38 -8.73 -7.01
CA GLY A 240 11.05 -8.31 -8.38
C GLY A 240 9.63 -8.66 -8.84
N SER A 241 8.81 -9.28 -8.01
CA SER A 241 7.39 -9.53 -8.32
C SER A 241 6.54 -8.30 -7.99
N ARG A 242 5.51 -8.06 -8.82
CA ARG A 242 4.54 -7.01 -8.54
C ARG A 242 3.45 -7.55 -7.64
N VAL A 243 3.35 -7.01 -6.44
CA VAL A 243 2.25 -7.27 -5.52
C VAL A 243 1.37 -6.02 -5.41
N ARG A 244 0.08 -6.23 -5.34
CA ARG A 244 -0.87 -5.14 -5.21
C ARG A 244 -0.98 -4.69 -3.77
N SER A 245 -0.98 -3.36 -3.58
CA SER A 245 -1.08 -2.75 -2.24
C SER A 245 -2.36 -3.18 -1.53
N GLU A 246 -3.49 -3.27 -2.25
CA GLU A 246 -4.78 -3.63 -1.68
C GLU A 246 -4.73 -5.00 -0.99
N LYS A 247 -4.12 -6.00 -1.63
CA LYS A 247 -3.93 -7.34 -1.05
C LYS A 247 -2.95 -7.33 0.12
N GLN A 248 -1.83 -6.61 -0.02
CA GLN A 248 -0.82 -6.54 1.06
C GLN A 248 -1.39 -5.91 2.32
N PHE A 249 -2.11 -4.78 2.19
CA PHE A 249 -2.76 -4.13 3.33
C PHE A 249 -3.77 -5.06 3.98
N LEU A 250 -4.63 -5.74 3.21
CA LEU A 250 -5.59 -6.71 3.75
C LEU A 250 -4.88 -7.80 4.56
N VAL A 251 -3.92 -8.51 3.97
CA VAL A 251 -3.20 -9.62 4.63
C VAL A 251 -2.48 -9.16 5.90
N GLN A 252 -1.82 -8.01 5.85
CA GLN A 252 -1.03 -7.52 6.99
C GLN A 252 -1.90 -6.95 8.13
N SER A 253 -3.07 -6.38 7.80
CA SER A 253 -3.92 -5.73 8.80
C SER A 253 -4.94 -6.67 9.46
N ILE A 254 -5.34 -7.76 8.83
CA ILE A 254 -6.29 -8.74 9.41
C ILE A 254 -5.90 -9.12 10.85
N ARG A 255 -4.62 -9.34 11.11
CA ARG A 255 -4.10 -9.75 12.42
C ARG A 255 -4.36 -8.74 13.55
N THR A 256 -4.64 -7.49 13.23
CA THR A 256 -4.89 -6.44 14.22
C THR A 256 -6.35 -6.42 14.68
N LEU A 257 -7.25 -6.87 13.83
CA LEU A 257 -8.68 -6.94 14.10
C LEU A 257 -8.97 -8.10 15.06
N MET A 258 -9.80 -7.88 16.07
CA MET A 258 -10.20 -8.94 17.02
C MET A 258 -11.23 -9.88 16.40
N LEU A 259 -11.40 -11.07 16.98
CA LEU A 259 -12.47 -11.99 16.57
C LEU A 259 -13.84 -11.34 16.81
N GLY A 260 -14.73 -11.43 15.83
CA GLY A 260 -16.02 -10.73 15.81
C GLY A 260 -15.91 -9.24 15.44
N GLY A 261 -14.70 -8.69 15.28
CA GLY A 261 -14.50 -7.31 14.82
C GLY A 261 -14.85 -7.13 13.35
N LEU A 262 -15.27 -5.93 12.98
CA LEU A 262 -15.74 -5.58 11.65
C LEU A 262 -14.61 -5.12 10.72
N LEU A 263 -14.50 -5.75 9.56
CA LEU A 263 -13.73 -5.24 8.43
C LEU A 263 -14.63 -4.33 7.58
N ILE A 264 -14.11 -3.17 7.22
CA ILE A 264 -14.65 -2.26 6.21
C ILE A 264 -13.56 -2.11 5.14
N TYR A 265 -13.69 -2.85 4.03
CA TYR A 265 -12.67 -2.90 2.99
C TYR A 265 -13.18 -2.27 1.70
N ILE A 266 -12.61 -1.12 1.34
CA ILE A 266 -13.02 -0.30 0.20
C ILE A 266 -12.02 -0.52 -0.94
N VAL A 267 -12.50 -1.02 -2.06
CA VAL A 267 -11.71 -1.26 -3.28
C VAL A 267 -12.59 -1.10 -4.52
N PRO A 268 -12.03 -0.80 -5.69
CA PRO A 268 -12.77 -0.96 -6.93
C PRO A 268 -13.22 -2.42 -7.09
N TYR A 269 -14.50 -2.66 -7.47
CA TYR A 269 -15.08 -4.01 -7.51
C TYR A 269 -14.23 -5.00 -8.33
N TYR A 270 -13.61 -4.55 -9.42
CA TYR A 270 -12.75 -5.39 -10.26
C TYR A 270 -11.39 -5.75 -9.61
N ARG A 271 -11.12 -5.24 -8.41
CA ARG A 271 -9.96 -5.61 -7.59
C ARG A 271 -10.25 -6.77 -6.63
N LEU A 272 -11.50 -7.17 -6.49
CA LEU A 272 -11.87 -8.38 -5.78
C LEU A 272 -11.49 -9.61 -6.63
N THR A 273 -10.19 -9.84 -6.75
CA THR A 273 -9.61 -10.98 -7.48
C THR A 273 -9.87 -12.29 -6.72
N PRO A 274 -9.83 -13.47 -7.38
CA PRO A 274 -10.09 -14.75 -6.71
C PRO A 274 -9.27 -14.96 -5.44
N ASP A 275 -8.00 -14.57 -5.46
CA ASP A 275 -7.12 -14.67 -4.30
C ASP A 275 -7.50 -13.72 -3.14
N ILE A 276 -8.04 -12.54 -3.42
CA ILE A 276 -8.61 -11.65 -2.39
C ILE A 276 -9.92 -12.22 -1.87
N CYS A 277 -10.79 -12.76 -2.75
CA CYS A 277 -12.03 -13.41 -2.35
C CYS A 277 -11.77 -14.61 -1.43
N ASN A 278 -10.76 -15.44 -1.72
CA ASN A 278 -10.36 -16.55 -0.87
C ASN A 278 -9.89 -16.06 0.53
N ILE A 279 -9.03 -15.02 0.57
CA ILE A 279 -8.57 -14.46 1.85
C ILE A 279 -9.74 -13.92 2.67
N LEU A 280 -10.71 -13.25 2.03
CA LEU A 280 -11.89 -12.72 2.70
C LEU A 280 -12.78 -13.86 3.22
N ALA A 281 -13.11 -14.83 2.37
CA ALA A 281 -13.94 -15.96 2.72
C ALA A 281 -13.33 -16.81 3.84
N GLU A 282 -12.02 -17.02 3.82
CA GLU A 282 -11.30 -17.78 4.84
C GLU A 282 -11.32 -17.10 6.22
N ASN A 283 -11.18 -15.79 6.28
CA ASN A 283 -10.95 -15.05 7.52
C ASN A 283 -12.18 -14.32 8.08
N PHE A 284 -13.27 -14.21 7.31
CA PHE A 284 -14.44 -13.44 7.71
C PHE A 284 -15.74 -14.24 7.50
N SER A 285 -16.71 -13.99 8.36
CA SER A 285 -18.10 -14.42 8.25
C SER A 285 -19.01 -13.23 7.95
N ASP A 286 -20.27 -13.50 7.60
CA ASP A 286 -21.28 -12.48 7.26
C ASP A 286 -20.77 -11.47 6.23
N LEU A 287 -20.05 -11.97 5.22
CA LEU A 287 -19.48 -11.16 4.16
C LEU A 287 -20.57 -10.62 3.24
N SER A 288 -20.52 -9.32 2.98
CA SER A 288 -21.37 -8.65 2.02
C SER A 288 -20.58 -7.61 1.22
N VAL A 289 -21.01 -7.40 -0.03
CA VAL A 289 -20.42 -6.43 -0.96
C VAL A 289 -21.48 -5.41 -1.33
N TRP A 290 -21.15 -4.14 -1.22
CA TRP A 290 -22.02 -3.01 -1.52
C TRP A 290 -21.31 -2.05 -2.45
N LYS A 291 -21.95 -1.61 -3.54
CA LYS A 291 -21.43 -0.52 -4.35
C LYS A 291 -21.69 0.83 -3.67
N PHE A 292 -20.82 1.79 -3.90
CA PHE A 292 -21.05 3.16 -3.48
C PHE A 292 -22.22 3.78 -4.25
N THR A 293 -22.69 4.95 -3.82
CA THR A 293 -23.76 5.69 -4.49
C THR A 293 -23.45 5.88 -5.98
N ASP A 294 -24.45 5.91 -6.83
CA ASP A 294 -24.30 5.82 -8.29
C ASP A 294 -23.32 6.85 -8.86
N GLY A 295 -23.28 8.08 -8.32
CA GLY A 295 -22.34 9.11 -8.74
C GLY A 295 -20.87 8.75 -8.47
N GLU A 296 -20.60 8.23 -7.29
CA GLU A 296 -19.24 7.81 -6.88
C GLU A 296 -18.86 6.46 -7.54
N PHE A 297 -19.83 5.55 -7.67
CA PHE A 297 -19.59 4.28 -8.36
C PHE A 297 -19.27 4.46 -9.84
N ALA A 298 -19.99 5.35 -10.54
CA ALA A 298 -19.69 5.65 -11.94
C ALA A 298 -18.27 6.23 -12.14
N ARG A 299 -17.76 6.97 -11.14
CA ARG A 299 -16.44 7.62 -11.22
C ARG A 299 -15.29 6.70 -10.82
N PHE A 300 -15.43 5.96 -9.71
CA PHE A 300 -14.33 5.24 -9.07
C PHE A 300 -14.51 3.72 -9.04
N HIS A 301 -15.71 3.23 -9.42
CA HIS A 301 -16.06 1.81 -9.39
C HIS A 301 -15.84 1.17 -8.02
N GLN A 302 -15.91 1.97 -6.95
CA GLN A 302 -15.66 1.54 -5.58
C GLN A 302 -16.82 0.73 -5.03
N ALA A 303 -16.45 -0.36 -4.38
CA ALA A 303 -17.32 -1.18 -3.56
C ALA A 303 -16.72 -1.30 -2.16
N VAL A 304 -17.57 -1.46 -1.17
CA VAL A 304 -17.17 -1.80 0.19
C VAL A 304 -17.52 -3.25 0.47
N VAL A 305 -16.55 -4.00 1.00
CA VAL A 305 -16.76 -5.33 1.55
C VAL A 305 -16.83 -5.20 3.06
N LEU A 306 -17.91 -5.69 3.64
CA LEU A 306 -18.14 -5.75 5.07
C LEU A 306 -18.11 -7.22 5.52
N GLY A 307 -17.50 -7.50 6.68
CA GLY A 307 -17.46 -8.85 7.22
C GLY A 307 -16.93 -8.90 8.65
N LEU A 308 -17.39 -9.85 9.42
CA LEU A 308 -16.98 -10.06 10.82
C LEU A 308 -15.83 -11.06 10.88
N ARG A 309 -14.74 -10.71 11.54
CA ARG A 309 -13.58 -11.58 11.65
C ARG A 309 -13.91 -12.87 12.38
N ARG A 310 -13.56 -14.00 11.77
CA ARG A 310 -13.64 -15.34 12.36
C ARG A 310 -12.26 -16.01 12.47
N LYS A 311 -12.19 -17.13 13.14
CA LYS A 311 -11.03 -18.01 13.03
C LYS A 311 -10.95 -18.52 11.59
N PRO A 312 -9.75 -18.57 11.00
CA PRO A 312 -9.59 -19.02 9.62
C PRO A 312 -10.22 -20.40 9.40
N ALA A 313 -11.03 -20.51 8.35
CA ALA A 313 -11.66 -21.74 7.91
C ALA A 313 -11.90 -21.65 6.41
N GLU A 314 -11.62 -22.72 5.68
CA GLU A 314 -11.88 -22.82 4.24
C GLU A 314 -13.37 -22.61 3.95
N ASP A 315 -13.67 -21.80 2.94
CA ASP A 315 -15.04 -21.48 2.54
C ASP A 315 -15.06 -21.09 1.05
N ASP A 316 -14.85 -22.10 0.22
CA ASP A 316 -14.77 -21.95 -1.23
C ASP A 316 -16.09 -21.43 -1.82
N GLU A 317 -17.25 -21.84 -1.26
CA GLU A 317 -18.56 -21.39 -1.72
C GLU A 317 -18.72 -19.86 -1.55
N MET A 318 -18.28 -19.33 -0.40
CA MET A 318 -18.30 -17.91 -0.15
C MET A 318 -17.33 -17.17 -1.08
N ALA A 319 -16.15 -17.72 -1.32
CA ALA A 319 -15.15 -17.13 -2.23
C ALA A 319 -15.69 -17.06 -3.66
N GLU A 320 -16.30 -18.14 -4.15
CA GLU A 320 -16.95 -18.17 -5.47
C GLU A 320 -18.12 -17.18 -5.56
N ARG A 321 -18.94 -17.07 -4.52
CA ARG A 321 -20.05 -16.12 -4.46
C ARG A 321 -19.56 -14.67 -4.55
N LEU A 322 -18.50 -14.34 -3.80
CA LEU A 322 -17.89 -13.00 -3.88
C LEU A 322 -17.34 -12.72 -5.28
N GLY A 323 -16.63 -13.68 -5.87
CA GLY A 323 -16.10 -13.58 -7.23
C GLY A 323 -17.21 -13.41 -8.28
N ALA A 324 -18.30 -14.18 -8.15
CA ALA A 324 -19.43 -14.08 -9.07
C ALA A 324 -20.12 -12.71 -9.05
N GLN A 325 -20.23 -12.07 -7.88
CA GLN A 325 -20.80 -10.72 -7.75
C GLN A 325 -20.00 -9.68 -8.54
N THR A 326 -18.69 -9.85 -8.68
CA THR A 326 -17.85 -8.90 -9.43
C THR A 326 -18.03 -8.99 -10.94
N LEU A 327 -18.56 -10.09 -11.45
CA LEU A 327 -18.83 -10.29 -12.89
C LEU A 327 -20.02 -9.47 -13.40
N VAL A 328 -20.95 -9.11 -12.52
CA VAL A 328 -22.15 -8.36 -12.84
C VAL A 328 -22.30 -7.19 -11.87
N PRO A 329 -21.47 -6.13 -12.02
CA PRO A 329 -21.39 -5.03 -11.06
C PRO A 329 -22.72 -4.27 -10.90
N GLU A 330 -23.59 -4.29 -11.90
CA GLU A 330 -24.89 -3.67 -11.85
C GLU A 330 -25.82 -4.34 -10.80
N LYS A 331 -25.60 -5.61 -10.49
CA LYS A 331 -26.37 -6.37 -9.49
C LYS A 331 -25.82 -6.22 -8.07
N ILE A 332 -24.68 -5.57 -7.88
CA ILE A 332 -24.17 -5.28 -6.54
C ILE A 332 -25.13 -4.27 -5.90
N PRO A 333 -25.73 -4.59 -4.72
CA PRO A 333 -26.63 -3.66 -4.04
C PRO A 333 -25.91 -2.38 -3.64
N CYS A 334 -26.64 -1.26 -3.59
CA CYS A 334 -26.08 0.02 -3.19
C CYS A 334 -25.93 0.08 -1.66
N VAL A 335 -24.88 0.74 -1.18
CA VAL A 335 -24.64 0.95 0.26
C VAL A 335 -25.80 1.69 0.96
N THR A 336 -26.64 2.39 0.22
CA THR A 336 -27.87 3.01 0.72
C THR A 336 -28.91 1.98 1.22
N GLU A 337 -28.85 0.76 0.70
CA GLU A 337 -29.71 -0.36 1.05
C GLU A 337 -29.21 -1.14 2.27
N LEU A 338 -28.01 -0.80 2.80
CA LEU A 338 -27.46 -1.45 3.98
C LEU A 338 -28.40 -1.27 5.17
N GLU A 339 -28.81 -2.39 5.76
CA GLU A 339 -29.69 -2.43 6.92
C GLU A 339 -29.05 -1.75 8.13
N GLU A 340 -29.85 -1.03 8.91
CA GLU A 340 -29.41 -0.37 10.12
C GLU A 340 -28.98 -1.42 11.18
N ASN A 341 -27.85 -1.16 11.87
CA ASN A 341 -27.32 -2.04 12.92
C ASN A 341 -27.08 -3.50 12.51
N ARG A 342 -26.87 -3.77 11.22
CA ARG A 342 -26.62 -5.11 10.71
C ARG A 342 -25.40 -5.78 11.36
N TYR A 343 -24.30 -5.02 11.55
CA TYR A 343 -23.07 -5.51 12.11
C TYR A 343 -22.90 -5.08 13.55
N VAL A 344 -23.04 -6.03 14.48
CA VAL A 344 -22.93 -5.78 15.91
C VAL A 344 -21.47 -5.97 16.35
N LEU A 345 -20.85 -4.93 16.89
CA LEU A 345 -19.50 -5.02 17.38
C LEU A 345 -19.42 -5.71 18.74
N PRO A 346 -18.33 -6.45 19.04
CA PRO A 346 -18.16 -7.11 20.32
C PRO A 346 -18.11 -6.14 21.50
N ALA A 347 -18.88 -6.42 22.57
CA ALA A 347 -18.88 -5.65 23.81
C ALA A 347 -17.71 -6.05 24.74
N VAL A 348 -16.48 -6.04 24.23
CA VAL A 348 -15.28 -6.45 24.95
C VAL A 348 -14.26 -5.32 24.92
N THR A 349 -13.85 -4.85 26.09
CA THR A 349 -12.77 -3.86 26.18
C THR A 349 -11.43 -4.48 25.81
N LYS A 350 -10.74 -3.89 24.84
CA LYS A 350 -9.39 -4.29 24.42
C LYS A 350 -8.42 -3.14 24.62
N ASN A 351 -7.25 -3.46 25.14
CA ASN A 351 -6.19 -2.48 25.32
C ASN A 351 -5.22 -2.55 24.14
N VAL A 352 -4.94 -1.41 23.53
CA VAL A 352 -3.91 -1.29 22.47
C VAL A 352 -2.58 -0.98 23.15
N GLU A 353 -1.82 -2.02 23.45
CA GLU A 353 -0.54 -1.90 24.16
C GLU A 353 0.52 -1.23 23.31
N VAL A 354 0.62 -1.64 22.05
CA VAL A 354 1.61 -1.14 21.09
C VAL A 354 0.91 -0.55 19.89
N PHE A 355 1.20 0.71 19.61
CA PHE A 355 0.86 1.38 18.36
C PHE A 355 1.96 2.37 18.01
N ARG A 356 2.83 1.99 17.07
CA ARG A 356 4.01 2.77 16.74
C ARG A 356 4.30 2.69 15.26
N GLY A 357 4.44 3.85 14.60
CA GLY A 357 4.86 3.96 13.22
C GLY A 357 6.34 3.62 13.01
N GLU A 358 6.75 3.57 11.76
CA GLU A 358 8.15 3.34 11.36
C GLU A 358 9.03 4.54 11.77
N ARG A 359 8.52 5.75 11.56
CA ARG A 359 9.23 6.97 11.89
C ARG A 359 9.01 7.36 13.35
N PHE A 360 10.04 7.96 13.92
CA PHE A 360 10.02 8.46 15.29
C PHE A 360 9.07 9.68 15.39
N ASN A 361 8.22 9.68 16.40
CA ASN A 361 7.36 10.80 16.77
C ASN A 361 7.60 11.16 18.25
N GLU A 362 8.08 12.36 18.51
CA GLU A 362 8.40 12.84 19.85
C GLU A 362 7.21 12.77 20.81
N LYS A 363 6.02 13.19 20.37
CA LYS A 363 4.78 13.17 21.18
C LYS A 363 4.34 11.74 21.53
N GLU A 364 4.53 10.80 20.60
CA GLU A 364 4.23 9.39 20.86
C GLU A 364 5.25 8.76 21.81
N LEU A 365 6.52 9.13 21.68
CA LEU A 365 7.55 8.73 22.62
C LEU A 365 7.23 9.23 24.05
N GLU A 366 6.88 10.50 24.18
CA GLU A 366 6.51 11.11 25.48
C GLU A 366 5.35 10.36 26.13
N ARG A 367 4.30 10.04 25.34
CA ARG A 367 3.16 9.24 25.82
C ARG A 367 3.57 7.82 26.23
N GLN A 368 4.45 7.18 25.48
CA GLN A 368 4.94 5.83 25.79
C GLN A 368 5.85 5.84 27.02
N LEU A 369 6.71 6.83 27.16
CA LEU A 369 7.55 7.01 28.34
C LEU A 369 6.71 7.27 29.61
N THR A 370 5.68 8.09 29.50
CA THR A 370 4.77 8.38 30.61
C THR A 370 3.96 7.15 31.04
N ARG A 371 3.57 6.28 30.10
CA ARG A 371 2.83 5.04 30.38
C ARG A 371 3.73 3.87 30.77
N SER A 372 4.99 3.89 30.38
CA SER A 372 5.89 2.78 30.70
C SER A 372 6.39 2.94 32.15
N GLY A 373 6.03 2.00 32.99
CA GLY A 373 6.62 1.90 34.36
C GLY A 373 8.14 1.68 34.36
N SER A 374 8.75 1.52 33.15
CA SER A 374 10.20 1.38 32.97
C SER A 374 10.96 2.63 33.37
N LEU A 375 10.42 3.83 33.09
CA LEU A 375 11.03 5.10 33.51
C LEU A 375 10.99 5.24 35.04
N THR A 376 9.86 4.92 35.63
CA THR A 376 9.67 4.90 37.09
C THR A 376 10.54 3.86 37.75
N ARG A 377 10.70 2.68 37.14
CA ARG A 377 11.59 1.60 37.58
C ARG A 377 13.06 2.00 37.49
N LEU A 378 13.51 2.59 36.37
CA LEU A 378 14.86 3.10 36.16
C LEU A 378 15.20 4.23 37.16
N LEU A 379 14.26 5.09 37.48
CA LEU A 379 14.43 6.16 38.48
C LEU A 379 14.39 5.64 39.91
N SER A 380 13.66 4.55 40.21
CA SER A 380 13.58 3.94 41.53
C SER A 380 14.70 2.92 41.82
N GLU A 381 15.27 2.28 40.78
CA GLU A 381 16.40 1.33 40.91
C GLU A 381 17.76 2.03 41.05
N LYS A 382 17.80 3.35 41.14
CA LYS A 382 19.01 4.15 41.36
C LYS A 382 19.77 3.72 42.61
N SER A 383 19.10 3.16 43.61
CA SER A 383 19.70 2.68 44.85
C SER A 383 20.40 1.31 44.75
N ALA A 384 20.10 0.50 43.72
CA ALA A 384 20.67 -0.83 43.59
C ALA A 384 21.97 -0.84 42.72
N LEU A 385 22.19 0.18 41.90
CA LEU A 385 23.38 0.30 41.03
C LEU A 385 24.57 0.95 41.76
N ASP A 386 24.36 1.67 42.86
CA ASP A 386 25.44 2.30 43.61
C ASP A 386 26.32 1.32 44.42
N SER A 387 25.97 0.04 44.49
CA SER A 387 26.71 -0.94 45.30
C SER A 387 27.71 -1.80 44.54
N ALA A 388 27.91 -1.61 43.25
CA ALA A 388 28.83 -2.45 42.48
C ALA A 388 29.82 -1.64 41.64
N GLU A 389 30.88 -1.15 42.27
CA GLU A 389 32.11 -0.70 41.56
C GLU A 389 32.83 -1.88 40.86
N LYS A 390 32.18 -2.53 39.89
CA LYS A 390 32.84 -3.51 39.03
C LYS A 390 33.37 -2.80 37.81
N ARG A 391 34.49 -2.10 37.96
CA ARG A 391 35.19 -1.54 36.80
C ARG A 391 36.09 -2.65 36.21
N PRO A 392 36.11 -2.83 34.88
CA PRO A 392 37.06 -3.71 34.24
C PRO A 392 38.47 -3.24 34.53
N LEU A 393 39.40 -4.18 34.76
CA LEU A 393 40.82 -3.93 35.07
C LEU A 393 41.57 -3.21 33.94
N LEU A 394 41.09 -3.34 32.70
CA LEU A 394 41.64 -2.69 31.51
C LEU A 394 40.50 -1.92 30.79
N PRO A 395 40.84 -0.84 30.06
CA PRO A 395 39.87 -0.15 29.22
C PRO A 395 39.26 -1.12 28.22
N LEU A 396 37.93 -1.03 28.07
CA LEU A 396 37.18 -1.85 27.10
C LEU A 396 37.56 -1.47 25.67
N SER A 397 37.78 -2.47 24.83
CA SER A 397 37.91 -2.25 23.38
C SER A 397 36.61 -1.76 22.77
N ILE A 398 36.66 -1.09 21.62
CA ILE A 398 35.48 -0.59 20.90
C ILE A 398 34.46 -1.71 20.63
N GLY A 399 34.95 -2.91 20.28
CA GLY A 399 34.08 -4.08 20.07
C GLY A 399 33.38 -4.54 21.34
N GLN A 400 34.06 -4.52 22.50
CA GLN A 400 33.46 -4.88 23.78
C GLN A 400 32.43 -3.85 24.23
N ILE A 401 32.70 -2.54 24.03
CA ILE A 401 31.75 -1.47 24.29
C ILE A 401 30.50 -1.64 23.41
N GLY A 402 30.70 -1.96 22.12
CA GLY A 402 29.63 -2.23 21.18
C GLY A 402 28.76 -3.42 21.61
N LEU A 403 29.37 -4.53 22.05
CA LEU A 403 28.64 -5.71 22.52
C LEU A 403 27.84 -5.41 23.80
N ILE A 404 28.43 -4.71 24.77
CA ILE A 404 27.77 -4.31 26.01
C ILE A 404 26.58 -3.39 25.69
N GLY A 405 26.77 -2.40 24.82
CA GLY A 405 25.71 -1.50 24.39
C GLY A 405 24.60 -2.19 23.60
N GLY A 406 25.00 -3.06 22.67
CA GLY A 406 24.06 -3.83 21.84
C GLY A 406 23.27 -4.88 22.61
N SER A 407 23.84 -5.43 23.71
CA SER A 407 23.12 -6.36 24.60
C SER A 407 22.05 -5.69 25.47
N GLY A 408 22.05 -4.36 25.52
CA GLY A 408 21.15 -3.59 26.37
C GLY A 408 21.65 -3.34 27.80
N MET A 409 22.84 -3.79 28.16
CA MET A 409 23.41 -3.62 29.52
C MET A 409 23.62 -2.16 29.92
N ILE A 410 23.80 -1.26 28.95
CA ILE A 410 23.92 0.18 29.20
C ILE A 410 22.65 0.96 28.81
N ASN A 411 21.52 0.27 28.61
CA ASN A 411 20.26 0.94 28.35
C ASN A 411 19.80 1.70 29.60
N GLY A 412 19.45 2.96 29.42
CA GLY A 412 18.92 3.80 30.50
C GLY A 412 19.46 5.22 30.48
N LEU A 413 19.24 5.91 31.58
CA LEU A 413 19.73 7.27 31.80
C LEU A 413 21.21 7.25 32.16
N ILE A 414 22.00 7.99 31.38
CA ILE A 414 23.41 8.27 31.67
C ILE A 414 23.51 9.70 32.21
N GLU A 415 23.95 9.82 33.43
CA GLU A 415 24.18 11.10 34.11
C GLU A 415 25.63 11.53 33.80
N CYS A 416 25.74 12.62 33.06
CA CYS A 416 26.99 13.32 32.75
C CYS A 416 26.64 14.79 32.57
N ASP A 417 27.59 15.62 32.17
CA ASP A 417 27.38 17.05 31.92
C ASP A 417 26.19 17.34 30.97
N THR A 418 25.89 16.41 30.11
CA THR A 418 24.67 16.45 29.26
C THR A 418 23.91 15.14 29.45
N PRO A 419 22.97 15.05 30.39
CA PRO A 419 22.24 13.83 30.67
C PRO A 419 21.50 13.33 29.43
N HIS A 420 21.54 12.02 29.20
CA HIS A 420 20.91 11.42 28.04
C HIS A 420 20.46 9.98 28.30
N ILE A 421 19.45 9.53 27.55
CA ILE A 421 18.99 8.14 27.61
C ILE A 421 19.54 7.38 26.39
N ILE A 422 20.18 6.25 26.65
CA ILE A 422 20.69 5.36 25.59
C ILE A 422 19.84 4.11 25.51
N LYS A 423 19.59 3.66 24.28
CA LYS A 423 19.01 2.35 23.97
C LYS A 423 19.80 1.70 22.86
N GLY A 424 20.58 0.68 23.18
CA GLY A 424 21.32 -0.16 22.23
C GLY A 424 20.53 -1.39 21.81
N ARG A 425 20.73 -1.81 20.58
CA ARG A 425 20.22 -3.09 20.05
C ARG A 425 21.13 -3.64 18.98
N ILE A 426 21.13 -4.97 18.83
CA ILE A 426 21.78 -5.66 17.71
C ILE A 426 20.70 -6.11 16.73
N VAL A 427 20.90 -5.79 15.46
CA VAL A 427 20.05 -6.26 14.37
C VAL A 427 20.86 -7.09 13.40
N LYS A 428 20.26 -8.14 12.85
CA LYS A 428 20.87 -8.89 11.75
C LYS A 428 20.61 -8.17 10.44
N VAL A 429 21.69 -7.90 9.70
CA VAL A 429 21.62 -7.31 8.36
C VAL A 429 22.13 -8.35 7.38
N LYS A 430 21.38 -8.54 6.32
CA LYS A 430 21.73 -9.42 5.20
C LYS A 430 22.31 -8.56 4.10
N ASN A 431 23.59 -8.76 3.81
CA ASN A 431 24.27 -8.15 2.68
C ASN A 431 24.40 -9.19 1.57
N THR A 432 24.03 -8.80 0.37
CA THR A 432 24.15 -9.67 -0.81
C THR A 432 25.25 -9.08 -1.68
N GLU A 433 26.35 -9.81 -1.81
CA GLU A 433 27.44 -9.49 -2.72
C GLU A 433 27.32 -10.38 -3.95
N ARG A 434 27.38 -9.77 -5.12
CA ARG A 434 27.34 -10.47 -6.40
C ARG A 434 28.69 -10.38 -7.05
N GLU A 435 29.35 -11.52 -7.21
CA GLU A 435 30.63 -11.65 -7.87
C GLU A 435 30.44 -12.25 -9.27
N GLU A 436 30.78 -11.49 -10.30
CA GLU A 436 30.65 -11.95 -11.68
C GLU A 436 31.86 -12.82 -12.04
N GLN A 437 31.58 -14.04 -12.55
CA GLN A 437 32.62 -14.99 -12.96
C GLN A 437 32.86 -14.88 -14.46
N PHE A 438 34.17 -14.83 -14.80
CA PHE A 438 34.61 -14.75 -16.19
C PHE A 438 35.53 -15.94 -16.50
N ASP A 439 35.46 -16.48 -17.72
CA ASP A 439 36.39 -17.50 -18.18
C ASP A 439 37.78 -16.91 -18.50
N GLN A 440 38.77 -17.77 -18.77
CA GLN A 440 40.12 -17.35 -19.12
C GLN A 440 40.21 -16.52 -20.42
N ARG A 441 39.09 -16.41 -21.17
CA ARG A 441 38.95 -15.63 -22.40
C ARG A 441 38.16 -14.34 -22.18
N GLY A 442 37.77 -14.02 -20.93
CA GLY A 442 37.05 -12.82 -20.57
C GLY A 442 35.56 -12.87 -20.86
N ASN A 443 34.97 -14.04 -21.17
CA ASN A 443 33.50 -14.17 -21.35
C ASN A 443 32.85 -14.41 -20.00
N HIS A 444 31.72 -13.76 -19.80
CA HIS A 444 30.89 -13.93 -18.60
C HIS A 444 30.28 -15.34 -18.54
N THR A 445 30.66 -16.12 -17.52
CA THR A 445 30.27 -17.52 -17.32
C THR A 445 29.14 -17.68 -16.31
N GLY A 446 28.96 -16.70 -15.43
CA GLY A 446 27.94 -16.73 -14.39
C GLY A 446 28.12 -15.62 -13.37
N ALA A 447 27.28 -15.60 -12.35
CA ALA A 447 27.45 -14.76 -11.19
C ALA A 447 27.21 -15.60 -9.94
N GLU A 448 28.14 -15.53 -9.00
CA GLU A 448 27.98 -16.13 -7.67
C GLU A 448 27.42 -15.08 -6.72
N VAL A 449 26.36 -15.45 -6.01
CA VAL A 449 25.69 -14.55 -5.07
C VAL A 449 26.01 -15.02 -3.65
N HIS A 450 26.84 -14.26 -2.97
CA HIS A 450 27.17 -14.50 -1.57
C HIS A 450 26.24 -13.69 -0.66
N GLU A 451 25.50 -14.39 0.19
CA GLU A 451 24.67 -13.78 1.21
C GLU A 451 25.39 -13.82 2.56
N VAL A 452 25.85 -12.67 3.02
CA VAL A 452 26.51 -12.54 4.32
C VAL A 452 25.54 -11.92 5.32
N ILE A 453 25.22 -12.67 6.37
CA ILE A 453 24.44 -12.17 7.50
C ILE A 453 25.42 -11.59 8.52
N SER A 454 25.39 -10.29 8.72
CA SER A 454 26.19 -9.59 9.72
C SER A 454 25.31 -9.01 10.84
N ASN A 455 25.93 -8.78 11.99
CA ASN A 455 25.29 -8.09 13.11
C ASN A 455 25.61 -6.60 13.04
N LYS A 456 24.58 -5.76 12.99
CA LYS A 456 24.73 -4.31 13.06
C LYS A 456 24.25 -3.82 14.42
N MET A 457 25.06 -3.03 15.10
CA MET A 457 24.69 -2.39 16.35
C MET A 457 24.06 -1.03 16.07
N ILE A 458 22.93 -0.75 16.72
CA ILE A 458 22.22 0.52 16.61
C ILE A 458 22.06 1.08 18.01
N PHE A 459 22.48 2.33 18.21
CA PHE A 459 22.32 3.07 19.44
C PHE A 459 21.37 4.26 19.22
N ASN A 460 20.29 4.29 19.94
CA ASN A 460 19.40 5.41 20.00
C ASN A 460 19.69 6.23 21.24
N VAL A 461 20.01 7.51 21.08
CA VAL A 461 20.38 8.43 22.17
C VAL A 461 19.38 9.58 22.20
N LEU A 462 18.66 9.72 23.29
CA LEU A 462 17.75 10.84 23.56
C LEU A 462 18.47 11.84 24.46
N ARG A 463 18.68 13.05 23.98
CA ARG A 463 19.30 14.18 24.70
C ARG A 463 18.26 15.27 24.96
N PRO A 464 18.50 16.22 25.89
CA PRO A 464 17.65 17.38 26.06
C PRO A 464 17.42 18.19 24.76
N ASN A 465 18.40 18.16 23.86
CA ASN A 465 18.41 18.93 22.59
C ASN A 465 17.93 18.10 21.39
N GLY A 466 17.47 16.86 21.58
CA GLY A 466 16.96 16.04 20.49
C GLY A 466 17.41 14.58 20.52
N PHE A 467 17.06 13.87 19.46
CA PHE A 467 17.29 12.45 19.27
C PHE A 467 18.44 12.20 18.26
N LEU A 468 19.30 11.23 18.57
CA LEU A 468 20.39 10.81 17.70
C LEU A 468 20.36 9.29 17.56
N ALA A 469 20.37 8.80 16.33
CA ALA A 469 20.58 7.39 16.01
C ALA A 469 21.99 7.18 15.47
N LEU A 470 22.76 6.31 16.13
CA LEU A 470 24.09 5.89 15.73
C LEU A 470 24.01 4.45 15.23
N SER A 471 24.58 4.15 14.06
CA SER A 471 24.56 2.81 13.47
C SER A 471 25.81 2.51 12.62
#